data_64095018e527ebe241160d1df838e541
#
_entry.id   64095018e527ebe241160d1df838e541
#
_cell.length_a   1.000
_cell.length_b   1.000
_cell.length_c   1.000
_cell.angle_alpha   90.00
_cell.angle_beta   90.00
_cell.angle_gamma   90.00
#
_symmetry.space_group_name_H-M   'P 1'
#
loop_
_entity.id
_entity.type
_entity.pdbx_description
1 polymer ?
#
loop_
_entity_poly.entity_id
_entity_poly.type
_entity_poly.pdbx_seq_one_letter_code
_entity_poly.pdbx_strand_id
1 'polypeptide(L)'
;MNEDLQRKYIEFQLFDQQLKQFQQQLQILRQQLNELSNLDEHLNEIDKVKEGSKIMAPLGAGVFVKAEIKDNKNVLMNVGAKTLTAKPINEAKEIVGVQVKELSNVIKEMEEESVKLITKCDELQMEIQQEVIKKQDK
;
A
#
# COMPACT_ATOMS: atom_id res chain seq x y z
N MET A 1 40.67 -9.31 8.01
CA MET A 1 39.34 -9.18 8.65
C MET A 1 38.93 -10.51 9.25
N ASN A 2 38.40 -10.49 10.46
CA ASN A 2 37.89 -11.66 11.16
C ASN A 2 36.68 -12.23 10.40
N GLU A 3 36.58 -13.55 10.33
CA GLU A 3 35.43 -14.22 9.70
C GLU A 3 34.10 -13.82 10.30
N ASP A 4 34.03 -13.65 11.63
CA ASP A 4 32.82 -13.19 12.31
C ASP A 4 32.41 -11.79 11.86
N LEU A 5 33.35 -10.88 11.71
CA LEU A 5 33.08 -9.53 11.24
C LEU A 5 32.56 -9.55 9.80
N GLN A 6 33.14 -10.35 8.93
CA GLN A 6 32.68 -10.51 7.55
C GLN A 6 31.26 -11.08 7.50
N ARG A 7 30.96 -12.07 8.35
CA ARG A 7 29.62 -12.64 8.45
C ARG A 7 28.58 -11.61 8.86
N LYS A 8 28.92 -10.78 9.86
CA LYS A 8 28.03 -9.71 10.32
C LYS A 8 27.77 -8.66 9.24
N TYR A 9 28.78 -8.29 8.47
CA TYR A 9 28.61 -7.39 7.34
C TYR A 9 27.67 -7.97 6.27
N ILE A 10 27.83 -9.24 5.95
CA ILE A 10 26.97 -9.92 4.97
C ILE A 10 25.54 -9.99 5.47
N GLU A 11 25.33 -10.36 6.73
CA GLU A 11 24.00 -10.39 7.34
C GLU A 11 23.36 -9.00 7.35
N PHE A 12 24.13 -7.97 7.70
CA PHE A 12 23.64 -6.60 7.69
C PHE A 12 23.18 -6.19 6.28
N GLN A 13 23.96 -6.49 5.27
CA GLN A 13 23.61 -6.17 3.89
C GLN A 13 22.34 -6.88 3.44
N LEU A 14 22.18 -8.15 3.83
CA LEU A 14 20.98 -8.91 3.50
C LEU A 14 19.72 -8.32 4.16
N PHE A 15 19.79 -8.01 5.44
CA PHE A 15 18.68 -7.40 6.16
C PHE A 15 18.37 -6.01 5.64
N ASP A 16 19.40 -5.23 5.32
CA ASP A 16 19.23 -3.89 4.74
C ASP A 16 18.52 -3.96 3.38
N GLN A 17 18.90 -4.92 2.54
CA GLN A 17 18.24 -5.17 1.27
C GLN A 17 16.78 -5.57 1.45
N GLN A 18 16.50 -6.51 2.37
CA GLN A 18 15.14 -6.93 2.67
C GLN A 18 14.29 -5.75 3.17
N LEU A 19 14.87 -4.92 4.04
CA LEU A 19 14.19 -3.74 4.56
C LEU A 19 13.80 -2.78 3.45
N LYS A 20 14.72 -2.52 2.51
CA LYS A 20 14.45 -1.66 1.36
C LYS A 20 13.32 -2.21 0.48
N GLN A 21 13.32 -3.52 0.25
CA GLN A 21 12.25 -4.18 -0.51
C GLN A 21 10.91 -4.06 0.20
N PHE A 22 10.87 -4.29 1.50
CA PHE A 22 9.66 -4.11 2.30
C PHE A 22 9.13 -2.68 2.24
N GLN A 23 10.03 -1.71 2.36
CA GLN A 23 9.64 -0.29 2.30
C GLN A 23 9.04 0.07 0.94
N GLN A 24 9.60 -0.44 -0.15
CA GLN A 24 9.06 -0.24 -1.49
C GLN A 24 7.68 -0.86 -1.64
N GLN A 25 7.51 -2.10 -1.17
CA GLN A 25 6.22 -2.78 -1.20
C GLN A 25 5.18 -2.06 -0.34
N LEU A 26 5.57 -1.60 0.84
CA LEU A 26 4.69 -0.83 1.72
C LEU A 26 4.21 0.45 1.05
N GLN A 27 5.09 1.13 0.33
CA GLN A 27 4.71 2.35 -0.39
C GLN A 27 3.64 2.06 -1.44
N ILE A 28 3.81 0.98 -2.20
CA ILE A 28 2.84 0.54 -3.22
C ILE A 28 1.51 0.18 -2.57
N LEU A 29 1.55 -0.59 -1.48
CA LEU A 29 0.33 -1.02 -0.79
C LEU A 29 -0.41 0.16 -0.15
N ARG A 30 0.30 1.11 0.42
CA ARG A 30 -0.31 2.32 0.98
C ARG A 30 -0.98 3.17 -0.09
N GLN A 31 -0.39 3.24 -1.27
CA GLN A 31 -0.99 3.92 -2.40
C GLN A 31 -2.27 3.23 -2.85
N GLN A 32 -2.27 1.89 -2.94
CA GLN A 32 -3.46 1.11 -3.25
C GLN A 32 -4.55 1.31 -2.19
N LEU A 33 -4.17 1.34 -0.91
CA LEU A 33 -5.12 1.57 0.17
C LEU A 33 -5.77 2.96 0.05
N ASN A 34 -4.97 3.96 -0.29
CA ASN A 34 -5.46 5.32 -0.49
C ASN A 34 -6.48 5.37 -1.65
N GLU A 35 -6.18 4.69 -2.75
CA GLU A 35 -7.10 4.59 -3.89
C GLU A 35 -8.42 3.91 -3.52
N LEU A 36 -8.36 2.81 -2.75
CA LEU A 36 -9.56 2.12 -2.28
C LEU A 36 -10.38 2.98 -1.32
N SER A 37 -9.71 3.73 -0.43
CA SER A 37 -10.38 4.63 0.51
C SER A 37 -11.07 5.78 -0.23
N ASN A 38 -10.43 6.33 -1.27
CA ASN A 38 -11.03 7.35 -2.12
C ASN A 38 -12.23 6.80 -2.88
N LEU A 39 -12.15 5.57 -3.36
CA LEU A 39 -13.26 4.91 -4.04
C LEU A 39 -14.47 4.78 -3.12
N ASP A 40 -14.25 4.41 -1.86
CA ASP A 40 -15.32 4.32 -0.87
C ASP A 40 -16.03 5.67 -0.68
N GLU A 41 -15.27 6.76 -0.58
CA GLU A 41 -15.83 8.12 -0.51
C GLU A 41 -16.62 8.48 -1.77
N HIS A 42 -16.11 8.13 -2.94
CA HIS A 42 -16.78 8.39 -4.22
C HIS A 42 -18.07 7.61 -4.34
N LEU A 43 -18.12 6.36 -3.86
CA LEU A 43 -19.35 5.58 -3.83
C LEU A 43 -20.40 6.23 -2.91
N ASN A 44 -19.97 6.77 -1.77
CA ASN A 44 -20.86 7.49 -0.88
C ASN A 44 -21.43 8.78 -1.53
N GLU A 45 -20.60 9.47 -2.30
CA GLU A 45 -21.02 10.68 -3.03
C GLU A 45 -22.05 10.36 -4.12
N ILE A 46 -21.81 9.30 -4.90
CA ILE A 46 -22.73 8.86 -5.96
C ILE A 46 -24.09 8.47 -5.37
N ASP A 47 -24.10 7.83 -4.21
CA ASP A 47 -25.33 7.43 -3.52
C ASP A 47 -26.21 8.64 -3.16
N LYS A 48 -25.60 9.79 -2.91
CA LYS A 48 -26.31 11.04 -2.53
C LYS A 48 -26.71 11.90 -3.72
N VAL A 49 -26.18 11.62 -4.91
CA VAL A 49 -26.43 12.41 -6.11
C VAL A 49 -27.76 11.97 -6.75
N LYS A 50 -28.53 12.90 -7.23
CA LYS A 50 -29.79 12.60 -7.92
C LYS A 50 -29.53 12.08 -9.32
N GLU A 51 -30.36 11.15 -9.78
CA GLU A 51 -30.38 10.71 -11.16
C GLU A 51 -30.59 11.91 -12.09
N GLY A 52 -29.83 11.96 -13.18
CA GLY A 52 -29.86 13.07 -14.11
C GLY A 52 -28.92 14.22 -13.77
N SER A 53 -28.20 14.16 -12.64
CA SER A 53 -27.24 15.20 -12.25
C SER A 53 -26.09 15.27 -13.25
N LYS A 54 -25.69 16.51 -13.57
CA LYS A 54 -24.56 16.77 -14.45
C LYS A 54 -23.26 16.75 -13.64
N ILE A 55 -22.27 16.08 -14.19
CA ILE A 55 -20.94 15.97 -13.58
C ILE A 55 -19.87 16.30 -14.61
N MET A 56 -18.64 16.52 -14.13
CA MET A 56 -17.47 16.57 -14.99
C MET A 56 -16.67 15.28 -14.82
N ALA A 57 -16.57 14.51 -15.91
CA ALA A 57 -15.82 13.27 -15.89
C ALA A 57 -14.40 13.52 -16.37
N PRO A 58 -13.37 13.12 -15.60
CA PRO A 58 -11.98 13.36 -15.99
C PRO A 58 -11.55 12.43 -17.12
N LEU A 59 -10.89 12.98 -18.12
CA LEU A 59 -10.26 12.20 -19.19
C LEU A 59 -8.76 12.00 -18.94
N GLY A 60 -8.17 12.78 -18.05
CA GLY A 60 -6.74 12.76 -17.76
C GLY A 60 -6.09 14.10 -18.09
N ALA A 61 -4.90 14.33 -17.56
CA ALA A 61 -4.08 15.53 -17.83
C ALA A 61 -4.84 16.86 -17.68
N GLY A 62 -5.79 16.93 -16.74
CA GLY A 62 -6.56 18.15 -16.49
C GLY A 62 -7.72 18.41 -17.47
N VAL A 63 -8.02 17.44 -18.33
CA VAL A 63 -9.12 17.55 -19.29
C VAL A 63 -10.35 16.83 -18.74
N PHE A 64 -11.51 17.47 -18.84
CA PHE A 64 -12.78 16.97 -18.35
C PHE A 64 -13.83 17.01 -19.45
N VAL A 65 -14.80 16.14 -19.36
CA VAL A 65 -15.98 16.14 -20.24
C VAL A 65 -17.22 16.26 -19.37
N LYS A 66 -18.21 17.00 -19.86
CA LYS A 66 -19.50 17.08 -19.19
C LYS A 66 -20.24 15.77 -19.40
N ALA A 67 -20.73 15.19 -18.30
CA ALA A 67 -21.47 13.94 -18.32
C ALA A 67 -22.70 14.04 -17.44
N GLU A 68 -23.55 13.06 -17.53
CA GLU A 68 -24.80 13.00 -16.77
C GLU A 68 -24.91 11.64 -16.09
N ILE A 69 -25.27 11.63 -14.82
CA ILE A 69 -25.49 10.40 -14.06
C ILE A 69 -26.86 9.83 -14.46
N LYS A 70 -26.87 8.73 -15.16
CA LYS A 70 -28.11 8.05 -15.55
C LYS A 70 -28.61 7.10 -14.50
N ASP A 71 -27.71 6.46 -13.78
CA ASP A 71 -28.04 5.49 -12.72
C ASP A 71 -27.21 5.81 -11.48
N ASN A 72 -27.90 6.15 -10.40
CA ASN A 72 -27.28 6.44 -9.10
C ASN A 72 -27.45 5.30 -8.10
N LYS A 73 -28.01 4.15 -8.52
CA LYS A 73 -28.28 3.01 -7.66
C LYS A 73 -27.31 1.87 -7.89
N ASN A 74 -26.76 1.76 -9.09
CA ASN A 74 -25.86 0.69 -9.48
C ASN A 74 -24.57 1.27 -10.04
N VAL A 75 -23.48 0.53 -9.89
CA VAL A 75 -22.18 0.83 -10.47
C VAL A 75 -21.70 -0.38 -11.25
N LEU A 76 -20.78 -0.14 -12.19
CA LEU A 76 -20.14 -1.22 -12.94
C LEU A 76 -18.79 -1.50 -12.28
N MET A 77 -18.57 -2.74 -11.86
CA MET A 77 -17.32 -3.18 -11.26
C MET A 77 -16.63 -4.18 -12.17
N ASN A 78 -15.33 -4.04 -12.32
CA ASN A 78 -14.50 -5.04 -12.98
C ASN A 78 -14.21 -6.16 -11.99
N VAL A 79 -14.79 -7.34 -12.25
CA VAL A 79 -14.67 -8.50 -11.36
C VAL A 79 -13.61 -9.50 -11.85
N GLY A 80 -12.81 -9.12 -12.86
CA GLY A 80 -11.74 -9.92 -13.44
C GLY A 80 -11.93 -10.15 -14.91
N ALA A 81 -10.85 -10.50 -15.62
CA ALA A 81 -10.84 -10.84 -17.05
C ALA A 81 -11.57 -9.82 -17.95
N LYS A 82 -11.48 -8.52 -17.65
CA LYS A 82 -12.11 -7.41 -18.39
C LYS A 82 -13.64 -7.50 -18.41
N THR A 83 -14.23 -8.21 -17.47
CA THR A 83 -15.69 -8.33 -17.36
C THR A 83 -16.24 -7.30 -16.37
N LEU A 84 -17.10 -6.42 -16.84
CA LEU A 84 -17.81 -5.45 -16.00
C LEU A 84 -19.15 -6.03 -15.58
N THR A 85 -19.42 -5.99 -14.28
CA THR A 85 -20.69 -6.46 -13.71
C THR A 85 -21.37 -5.31 -12.98
N ALA A 86 -22.67 -5.13 -13.24
CA ALA A 86 -23.46 -4.15 -12.52
C ALA A 86 -23.74 -4.63 -11.11
N LYS A 87 -23.48 -3.79 -10.11
CA LYS A 87 -23.75 -4.10 -8.71
C LYS A 87 -24.43 -2.93 -8.03
N PRO A 88 -25.37 -3.19 -7.09
CA PRO A 88 -25.92 -2.11 -6.28
C PRO A 88 -24.80 -1.39 -5.51
N ILE A 89 -24.97 -0.09 -5.31
CA ILE A 89 -23.95 0.73 -4.61
C ILE A 89 -23.64 0.17 -3.23
N ASN A 90 -24.64 -0.26 -2.47
CA ASN A 90 -24.43 -0.83 -1.15
C ASN A 90 -23.56 -2.08 -1.17
N GLU A 91 -23.77 -2.95 -2.16
CA GLU A 91 -22.94 -4.14 -2.35
C GLU A 91 -21.51 -3.77 -2.75
N ALA A 92 -21.36 -2.79 -3.64
CA ALA A 92 -20.04 -2.28 -4.02
C ALA A 92 -19.30 -1.70 -2.81
N LYS A 93 -19.97 -0.96 -1.94
CA LYS A 93 -19.38 -0.43 -0.69
C LYS A 93 -18.92 -1.55 0.23
N GLU A 94 -19.70 -2.61 0.37
CA GLU A 94 -19.31 -3.76 1.18
C GLU A 94 -18.05 -4.43 0.64
N ILE A 95 -17.99 -4.65 -0.67
CA ILE A 95 -16.83 -5.26 -1.32
C ILE A 95 -15.58 -4.40 -1.11
N VAL A 96 -15.68 -3.10 -1.35
CA VAL A 96 -14.57 -2.17 -1.15
C VAL A 96 -14.15 -2.11 0.33
N GLY A 97 -15.12 -2.11 1.24
CA GLY A 97 -14.86 -2.12 2.68
C GLY A 97 -14.07 -3.34 3.13
N VAL A 98 -14.40 -4.52 2.61
CA VAL A 98 -13.65 -5.76 2.88
C VAL A 98 -12.23 -5.65 2.33
N GLN A 99 -12.06 -5.15 1.12
CA GLN A 99 -10.74 -4.96 0.50
C GLN A 99 -9.88 -3.99 1.30
N VAL A 100 -10.45 -2.88 1.77
CA VAL A 100 -9.74 -1.91 2.62
C VAL A 100 -9.26 -2.57 3.90
N LYS A 101 -10.11 -3.35 4.54
CA LYS A 101 -9.78 -4.03 5.79
C LYS A 101 -8.66 -5.06 5.59
N GLU A 102 -8.77 -5.89 4.56
CA GLU A 102 -7.76 -6.90 4.24
C GLU A 102 -6.41 -6.26 3.93
N LEU A 103 -6.41 -5.21 3.12
CA LEU A 103 -5.18 -4.50 2.74
C LEU A 103 -4.56 -3.79 3.95
N SER A 104 -5.38 -3.18 4.81
CA SER A 104 -4.91 -2.56 6.05
C SER A 104 -4.22 -3.57 6.96
N ASN A 105 -4.76 -4.78 7.07
CA ASN A 105 -4.16 -5.85 7.87
C ASN A 105 -2.82 -6.30 7.30
N VAL A 106 -2.72 -6.45 5.99
CA VAL A 106 -1.45 -6.81 5.31
C VAL A 106 -0.39 -5.73 5.56
N ILE A 107 -0.76 -4.46 5.41
CA ILE A 107 0.14 -3.34 5.66
C ILE A 107 0.64 -3.37 7.11
N LYS A 108 -0.27 -3.58 8.07
CA LYS A 108 0.09 -3.63 9.49
C LYS A 108 1.09 -4.76 9.78
N GLU A 109 0.87 -5.95 9.24
CA GLU A 109 1.79 -7.08 9.38
C GLU A 109 3.16 -6.76 8.80
N MET A 110 3.20 -6.14 7.62
CA MET A 110 4.45 -5.76 6.97
C MET A 110 5.19 -4.67 7.74
N GLU A 111 4.46 -3.72 8.32
CA GLU A 111 5.05 -2.68 9.17
C GLU A 111 5.71 -3.31 10.41
N GLU A 112 5.05 -4.27 11.04
CA GLU A 112 5.60 -5.01 12.19
C GLU A 112 6.87 -5.78 11.80
N GLU A 113 6.88 -6.43 10.64
CA GLU A 113 8.06 -7.12 10.13
C GLU A 113 9.19 -6.14 9.81
N SER A 114 8.87 -4.97 9.25
CA SER A 114 9.86 -3.92 8.99
C SER A 114 10.54 -3.43 10.26
N VAL A 115 9.78 -3.26 11.35
CA VAL A 115 10.34 -2.87 12.64
C VAL A 115 11.33 -3.92 13.15
N LYS A 116 11.00 -5.20 13.01
CA LYS A 116 11.93 -6.29 13.38
C LYS A 116 13.22 -6.24 12.57
N LEU A 117 13.12 -5.98 11.27
CA LEU A 117 14.30 -5.86 10.39
C LEU A 117 15.16 -4.65 10.76
N ILE A 118 14.54 -3.52 11.08
CA ILE A 118 15.23 -2.31 11.53
C ILE A 118 16.02 -2.63 12.82
N THR A 119 15.38 -3.30 13.77
CA THR A 119 16.00 -3.68 15.03
C THR A 119 17.23 -4.59 14.80
N LYS A 120 17.10 -5.58 13.90
CA LYS A 120 18.21 -6.47 13.56
C LYS A 120 19.36 -5.71 12.88
N CYS A 121 19.05 -4.80 11.99
CA CYS A 121 20.07 -3.96 11.34
C CYS A 121 20.82 -3.10 12.35
N ASP A 122 20.10 -2.48 13.29
CA ASP A 122 20.70 -1.64 14.33
C ASP A 122 21.59 -2.46 15.26
N GLU A 123 21.14 -3.64 15.68
CA GLU A 123 21.93 -4.55 16.51
C GLU A 123 23.23 -4.96 15.82
N LEU A 124 23.15 -5.36 14.55
CA LEU A 124 24.32 -5.75 13.75
C LEU A 124 25.26 -4.58 13.55
N GLN A 125 24.75 -3.39 13.30
CA GLN A 125 25.55 -2.20 13.14
C GLN A 125 26.33 -1.87 14.41
N MET A 126 25.70 -1.97 15.56
CA MET A 126 26.35 -1.78 16.86
C MET A 126 27.43 -2.82 17.12
N GLU A 127 27.15 -4.09 16.84
CA GLU A 127 28.12 -5.19 16.98
C GLU A 127 29.34 -4.97 16.09
N ILE A 128 29.12 -4.56 14.83
CA ILE A 128 30.20 -4.28 13.88
C ILE A 128 31.05 -3.12 14.39
N GLN A 129 30.45 -2.05 14.86
CA GLN A 129 31.17 -0.91 15.42
C GLN A 129 32.02 -1.30 16.62
N GLN A 130 31.47 -2.10 17.53
CA GLN A 130 32.19 -2.57 18.72
C GLN A 130 33.41 -3.42 18.34
N GLU A 131 33.28 -4.32 17.38
CA GLU A 131 34.41 -5.14 16.93
C GLU A 131 35.50 -4.32 16.24
N VAL A 132 35.10 -3.32 15.45
CA VAL A 132 36.06 -2.41 14.79
C VAL A 132 36.83 -1.60 15.84
N ILE A 133 36.16 -1.10 16.88
CA ILE A 133 36.80 -0.34 17.98
C ILE A 133 37.77 -1.26 18.74
N LYS A 134 37.40 -2.49 19.07
CA LYS A 134 38.27 -3.44 19.75
C LYS A 134 39.56 -3.72 18.95
N LYS A 135 39.46 -3.77 17.62
CA LYS A 135 40.64 -3.99 16.77
C LYS A 135 41.55 -2.77 16.70
N GLN A 136 40.98 -1.56 16.83
CA GLN A 136 41.78 -0.32 16.83
C GLN A 136 42.55 -0.11 18.13
N ASP A 137 42.04 -0.62 19.26
CA ASP A 137 42.66 -0.52 20.59
C ASP A 137 43.81 -1.50 20.81
N LYS A 138 44.07 -2.37 19.86
CA LYS A 138 45.24 -3.26 19.85
C LYS A 138 46.31 -2.73 18.92
#